data_d73ddaaf9d2f07ea9dedde2e7c387311
#
_entry.id   d73ddaaf9d2f07ea9dedde2e7c387311
#
_cell.length_a   1.000
_cell.length_b   1.000
_cell.length_c   1.000
_cell.angle_alpha   90.00
_cell.angle_beta   90.00
_cell.angle_gamma   90.00
#
_symmetry.space_group_name_H-M   'P 1'
#
loop_
_entity.id
_entity.type
_entity.pdbx_description
1 polymer ?
#
loop_
_entity_poly.entity_id
_entity_poly.type
_entity_poly.pdbx_seq_one_letter_code
_entity_poly.pdbx_strand_id
1 'polypeptide(L)'
;MQHAFHSDIDALYDNPDLDDLLPDLKGRRRLNLIRQDLADLGVAGLVEHVEPVFTKDAALDLPTALGWLYVAEGSNLGAAFLLKEAVKLGFSETSGARHLAGAPEGRGLHWRTFMAALDTVALSHADEGRVVAGAEAAFRRTKTLVDTIFGEAVPA
;
A
#
# COMPACT_ATOMS: atom_id res chain seq x y z
N MET A 1 6.09 -9.90 -0.84
CA MET A 1 6.09 -8.64 -0.05
C MET A 1 4.90 -7.76 -0.41
N GLN A 2 4.75 -7.19 -1.61
CA GLN A 2 3.64 -6.28 -1.98
C GLN A 2 2.24 -6.86 -1.70
N HIS A 3 1.99 -8.12 -2.06
CA HIS A 3 0.71 -8.78 -1.77
C HIS A 3 0.39 -8.78 -0.27
N ALA A 4 1.34 -9.18 0.57
CA ALA A 4 1.14 -9.24 2.03
C ALA A 4 0.86 -7.84 2.61
N PHE A 5 1.67 -6.83 2.26
CA PHE A 5 1.47 -5.47 2.74
C PHE A 5 0.11 -4.88 2.30
N HIS A 6 -0.28 -5.05 1.03
CA HIS A 6 -1.58 -4.57 0.55
C HIS A 6 -2.76 -5.40 1.08
N SER A 7 -2.55 -6.67 1.47
CA SER A 7 -3.55 -7.45 2.21
C SER A 7 -3.74 -6.91 3.63
N ASP A 8 -2.66 -6.49 4.30
CA ASP A 8 -2.70 -5.90 5.64
C ASP A 8 -3.63 -4.68 5.72
N ILE A 9 -3.72 -3.88 4.65
CA ILE A 9 -4.48 -2.61 4.60
C ILE A 9 -5.76 -2.67 3.76
N ASP A 10 -6.08 -3.81 3.15
CA ASP A 10 -7.17 -3.92 2.18
C ASP A 10 -8.52 -3.49 2.75
N ALA A 11 -8.79 -3.83 4.02
CA ALA A 11 -10.03 -3.46 4.71
C ALA A 11 -10.20 -1.95 4.90
N LEU A 12 -9.10 -1.17 4.92
CA LEU A 12 -9.15 0.29 5.09
C LEU A 12 -9.84 0.99 3.93
N TYR A 13 -9.71 0.45 2.71
CA TYR A 13 -10.31 1.04 1.51
C TYR A 13 -11.84 0.91 1.43
N ASP A 14 -12.43 0.09 2.28
CA ASP A 14 -13.90 -0.07 2.40
C ASP A 14 -14.45 0.64 3.66
N ASN A 15 -13.59 1.29 4.46
CA ASN A 15 -14.03 1.95 5.68
C ASN A 15 -14.68 3.30 5.39
N PRO A 16 -15.94 3.56 5.84
CA PRO A 16 -16.68 4.77 5.53
C PRO A 16 -16.05 6.03 6.13
N ASP A 17 -15.51 5.96 7.35
CA ASP A 17 -14.91 7.13 8.01
C ASP A 17 -13.65 7.60 7.26
N LEU A 18 -12.88 6.65 6.71
CA LEU A 18 -11.72 6.97 5.87
C LEU A 18 -12.13 7.46 4.48
N ASP A 19 -13.20 6.92 3.90
CA ASP A 19 -13.72 7.33 2.58
C ASP A 19 -14.24 8.79 2.63
N ASP A 20 -14.82 9.20 3.76
CA ASP A 20 -15.26 10.58 4.00
C ASP A 20 -14.09 11.58 4.11
N LEU A 21 -12.93 11.13 4.60
CA LEU A 21 -11.75 11.95 4.82
C LEU A 21 -10.82 12.03 3.61
N LEU A 22 -10.71 10.94 2.84
CA LEU A 22 -9.71 10.78 1.79
C LEU A 22 -10.36 10.67 0.41
N PRO A 23 -10.03 11.55 -0.55
CA PRO A 23 -10.66 11.55 -1.86
C PRO A 23 -10.27 10.31 -2.66
N ASP A 24 -11.27 9.71 -3.30
CA ASP A 24 -11.10 8.53 -4.16
C ASP A 24 -10.37 7.36 -3.44
N LEU A 25 -10.70 7.14 -2.17
CA LEU A 25 -10.03 6.11 -1.37
C LEU A 25 -10.09 4.72 -2.06
N LYS A 26 -11.24 4.33 -2.57
CA LYS A 26 -11.43 3.03 -3.26
C LYS A 26 -10.60 2.91 -4.54
N GLY A 27 -10.44 4.01 -5.30
CA GLY A 27 -9.62 4.05 -6.50
C GLY A 27 -8.11 3.92 -6.22
N ARG A 28 -7.69 4.14 -4.97
CA ARG A 28 -6.30 3.99 -4.53
C ARG A 28 -5.91 2.56 -4.21
N ARG A 29 -6.88 1.65 -4.11
CA ARG A 29 -6.69 0.23 -3.76
C ARG A 29 -5.90 -0.52 -4.83
N ARG A 30 -4.85 -1.26 -4.44
CA ARG A 30 -3.96 -1.94 -5.39
C ARG A 30 -3.94 -3.46 -5.28
N LEU A 31 -4.54 -4.05 -4.24
CA LEU A 31 -4.47 -5.50 -4.01
C LEU A 31 -4.96 -6.32 -5.21
N ASN A 32 -6.04 -5.90 -5.86
CA ASN A 32 -6.56 -6.62 -7.03
C ASN A 32 -5.62 -6.55 -8.23
N LEU A 33 -4.93 -5.42 -8.44
CA LEU A 33 -3.91 -5.30 -9.49
C LEU A 33 -2.71 -6.22 -9.20
N ILE A 34 -2.29 -6.28 -7.94
CA ILE A 34 -1.21 -7.18 -7.50
C ILE A 34 -1.59 -8.64 -7.73
N ARG A 35 -2.83 -9.03 -7.42
CA ARG A 35 -3.31 -10.40 -7.68
C ARG A 35 -3.31 -10.75 -9.17
N GLN A 36 -3.71 -9.82 -10.03
CA GLN A 36 -3.65 -10.01 -11.49
C GLN A 36 -2.19 -10.17 -11.95
N ASP A 37 -1.29 -9.34 -11.46
CA ASP A 37 0.13 -9.43 -11.80
C ASP A 37 0.75 -10.76 -11.34
N LEU A 38 0.41 -11.25 -10.15
CA LEU A 38 0.84 -12.58 -9.68
C LEU A 38 0.31 -13.72 -10.57
N ALA A 39 -0.92 -13.58 -11.09
CA ALA A 39 -1.48 -14.53 -12.04
C ALA A 39 -0.73 -14.51 -13.38
N ASP A 40 -0.41 -13.32 -13.90
CA ASP A 40 0.38 -13.18 -15.14
C ASP A 40 1.77 -13.82 -15.00
N LEU A 41 2.35 -13.71 -13.80
CA LEU A 41 3.66 -14.31 -13.48
C LEU A 41 3.60 -15.81 -13.20
N GLY A 42 2.40 -16.40 -13.12
CA GLY A 42 2.22 -17.82 -12.80
C GLY A 42 2.54 -18.20 -11.35
N VAL A 43 2.63 -17.22 -10.44
CA VAL A 43 3.03 -17.43 -9.04
C VAL A 43 1.90 -17.19 -8.03
N ALA A 44 0.65 -17.06 -8.49
CA ALA A 44 -0.49 -16.81 -7.61
C ALA A 44 -0.68 -17.88 -6.51
N GLY A 45 -0.34 -19.14 -6.79
CA GLY A 45 -0.42 -20.25 -5.83
C GLY A 45 0.71 -20.29 -4.79
N LEU A 46 1.72 -19.43 -4.91
CA LEU A 46 2.86 -19.35 -3.99
C LEU A 46 2.65 -18.31 -2.89
N VAL A 47 1.51 -17.62 -2.89
CA VAL A 47 1.23 -16.58 -1.90
C VAL A 47 0.72 -17.23 -0.62
N GLU A 48 1.51 -17.14 0.46
CA GLU A 48 1.08 -17.58 1.78
C GLU A 48 -0.05 -16.71 2.31
N HIS A 49 -1.02 -17.34 2.95
CA HIS A 49 -2.08 -16.64 3.67
C HIS A 49 -1.51 -16.17 5.01
N VAL A 50 -1.41 -14.86 5.18
CA VAL A 50 -1.02 -14.21 6.43
C VAL A 50 -2.22 -13.43 6.94
N GLU A 51 -2.50 -13.50 8.24
CA GLU A 51 -3.55 -12.71 8.87
C GLU A 51 -3.27 -11.22 8.66
N PRO A 52 -4.23 -10.46 8.10
CA PRO A 52 -4.02 -9.05 7.83
C PRO A 52 -4.03 -8.22 9.10
N VAL A 53 -3.31 -7.10 9.09
CA VAL A 53 -3.24 -6.16 10.23
C VAL A 53 -4.59 -5.49 10.49
N PHE A 54 -5.32 -5.13 9.44
CA PHE A 54 -6.65 -4.55 9.54
C PHE A 54 -7.70 -5.51 9.00
N THR A 55 -8.78 -5.69 9.75
CA THR A 55 -9.93 -6.51 9.38
C THR A 55 -11.21 -5.67 9.37
N LYS A 56 -12.20 -6.07 8.56
CA LYS A 56 -13.47 -5.31 8.41
C LYS A 56 -14.29 -5.23 9.70
N ASP A 57 -14.16 -6.23 10.57
CA ASP A 57 -15.00 -6.39 11.75
C ASP A 57 -14.33 -5.83 13.02
N ALA A 58 -13.09 -5.40 12.94
CA ALA A 58 -12.36 -4.81 14.07
C ALA A 58 -12.63 -3.30 14.20
N ALA A 59 -12.68 -2.83 15.43
CA ALA A 59 -12.70 -1.39 15.69
C ALA A 59 -11.44 -0.73 15.13
N LEU A 60 -11.64 0.30 14.31
CA LEU A 60 -10.55 1.01 13.66
C LEU A 60 -10.01 2.13 14.53
N ASP A 61 -8.71 2.15 14.80
CA ASP A 61 -8.01 3.34 15.26
C ASP A 61 -7.67 4.21 14.04
N LEU A 62 -8.50 5.22 13.78
CA LEU A 62 -8.44 6.05 12.60
C LEU A 62 -7.06 6.74 12.42
N PRO A 63 -6.43 7.36 13.45
CA PRO A 63 -5.11 7.94 13.30
C PRO A 63 -4.05 6.92 12.87
N THR A 64 -4.04 5.73 13.49
CA THR A 64 -3.12 4.66 13.10
C THR A 64 -3.32 4.25 11.63
N ALA A 65 -4.58 4.09 11.19
CA ALA A 65 -4.91 3.75 9.80
C ALA A 65 -4.43 4.81 8.80
N LEU A 66 -4.58 6.11 9.13
CA LEU A 66 -4.05 7.21 8.31
C LEU A 66 -2.53 7.11 8.13
N GLY A 67 -1.79 6.72 9.18
CA GLY A 67 -0.36 6.49 9.10
C GLY A 67 0.02 5.35 8.15
N TRP A 68 -0.72 4.24 8.16
CA TRP A 68 -0.51 3.13 7.23
C TRP A 68 -0.81 3.53 5.79
N LEU A 69 -1.91 4.24 5.55
CA LEU A 69 -2.27 4.74 4.22
C LEU A 69 -1.25 5.75 3.69
N TYR A 70 -0.69 6.61 4.56
CA TYR A 70 0.39 7.52 4.19
C TYR A 70 1.59 6.77 3.58
N VAL A 71 2.02 5.67 4.21
CA VAL A 71 3.14 4.85 3.70
C VAL A 71 2.76 4.15 2.39
N ALA A 72 1.56 3.60 2.30
CA ALA A 72 1.07 2.97 1.08
C ALA A 72 1.04 3.94 -0.10
N GLU A 73 0.46 5.12 0.09
CA GLU A 73 0.36 6.15 -0.95
C GLU A 73 1.73 6.73 -1.32
N GLY A 74 2.59 7.00 -0.34
CA GLY A 74 3.95 7.49 -0.57
C GLY A 74 4.79 6.51 -1.38
N SER A 75 4.59 5.21 -1.21
CA SER A 75 5.30 4.17 -1.97
C SER A 75 5.06 4.24 -3.48
N ASN A 76 3.90 4.77 -3.90
CA ASN A 76 3.55 4.94 -5.30
C ASN A 76 4.46 5.92 -6.05
N LEU A 77 5.10 6.85 -5.35
CA LEU A 77 6.09 7.75 -5.95
C LEU A 77 7.33 6.95 -6.42
N GLY A 78 7.81 6.03 -5.57
CA GLY A 78 8.95 5.15 -5.88
C GLY A 78 8.63 4.08 -6.92
N ALA A 79 7.37 3.71 -7.10
CA ALA A 79 6.94 2.69 -8.05
C ALA A 79 7.31 3.01 -9.51
N ALA A 80 7.54 4.29 -9.86
CA ALA A 80 8.01 4.67 -11.19
C ALA A 80 9.37 4.04 -11.55
N PHE A 81 10.28 3.93 -10.58
CA PHE A 81 11.58 3.27 -10.79
C PHE A 81 11.41 1.76 -10.98
N LEU A 82 10.56 1.14 -10.16
CA LEU A 82 10.27 -0.29 -10.26
C LEU A 82 9.61 -0.64 -11.60
N LEU A 83 8.69 0.20 -12.08
CA LEU A 83 8.06 0.03 -13.38
C LEU A 83 9.10 0.06 -14.53
N LYS A 84 10.06 0.98 -14.48
CA LYS A 84 11.14 1.03 -15.48
C LYS A 84 11.97 -0.26 -15.51
N GLU A 85 12.27 -0.83 -14.35
CA GLU A 85 12.98 -2.11 -14.27
C GLU A 85 12.10 -3.28 -14.73
N ALA A 86 10.81 -3.28 -14.37
CA ALA A 86 9.86 -4.28 -14.82
C ALA A 86 9.71 -4.30 -16.37
N VAL A 87 9.70 -3.12 -17.01
CA VAL A 87 9.64 -2.99 -18.47
C VAL A 87 10.86 -3.63 -19.14
N LYS A 88 12.06 -3.53 -18.55
CA LYS A 88 13.27 -4.20 -19.07
C LYS A 88 13.16 -5.73 -19.05
N LEU A 89 12.32 -6.26 -18.14
CA LEU A 89 12.02 -7.68 -18.01
C LEU A 89 10.83 -8.13 -18.86
N GLY A 90 10.25 -7.23 -19.69
CA GLY A 90 9.14 -7.54 -20.58
C GLY A 90 7.75 -7.35 -19.94
N PHE A 91 7.65 -6.80 -18.73
CA PHE A 91 6.38 -6.49 -18.06
C PHE A 91 5.88 -5.08 -18.42
N SER A 92 4.61 -4.82 -18.16
CA SER A 92 4.00 -3.52 -18.49
C SER A 92 2.89 -3.15 -17.49
N GLU A 93 2.38 -1.94 -17.62
CA GLU A 93 1.21 -1.46 -16.87
C GLU A 93 -0.08 -2.24 -17.17
N THR A 94 -0.08 -3.11 -18.17
CA THR A 94 -1.20 -3.96 -18.55
C THR A 94 -0.93 -5.45 -18.34
N SER A 95 0.31 -5.83 -18.00
CA SER A 95 0.71 -7.22 -17.79
C SER A 95 1.91 -7.33 -16.85
N GLY A 96 1.73 -7.98 -15.71
CA GLY A 96 2.74 -8.32 -14.73
C GLY A 96 3.26 -7.16 -13.85
N ALA A 97 2.91 -5.89 -14.18
CA ALA A 97 3.32 -4.71 -13.43
C ALA A 97 2.22 -3.63 -13.31
N ARG A 98 0.93 -4.04 -13.36
CA ARG A 98 -0.23 -3.14 -13.24
C ARG A 98 -0.21 -2.33 -11.95
N HIS A 99 0.14 -2.96 -10.83
CA HIS A 99 0.21 -2.31 -9.52
C HIS A 99 1.27 -1.21 -9.44
N LEU A 100 2.23 -1.20 -10.36
CA LEU A 100 3.25 -0.15 -10.48
C LEU A 100 2.82 1.01 -11.39
N ALA A 101 1.67 0.93 -12.04
CA ALA A 101 1.15 1.98 -12.89
C ALA A 101 0.87 3.28 -12.11
N GLY A 102 1.08 4.42 -12.75
CA GLY A 102 0.68 5.72 -12.22
C GLY A 102 -0.83 5.92 -12.29
N ALA A 103 -1.35 6.80 -11.44
CA ALA A 103 -2.71 7.28 -11.57
C ALA A 103 -2.89 8.07 -12.88
N PRO A 104 -4.09 8.08 -13.49
CA PRO A 104 -4.33 8.78 -14.77
C PRO A 104 -3.95 10.27 -14.73
N GLU A 105 -4.14 10.93 -13.61
CA GLU A 105 -3.77 12.34 -13.38
C GLU A 105 -2.28 12.56 -13.11
N GLY A 106 -1.52 11.48 -13.00
CA GLY A 106 -0.10 11.46 -12.67
C GLY A 106 0.19 11.31 -11.17
N ARG A 107 1.29 10.61 -10.87
CA ARG A 107 1.69 10.24 -9.48
C ARG A 107 1.83 11.46 -8.56
N GLY A 108 2.41 12.55 -9.07
CA GLY A 108 2.64 13.75 -8.28
C GLY A 108 1.35 14.45 -7.86
N LEU A 109 0.36 14.56 -8.76
CA LEU A 109 -0.94 15.14 -8.42
C LEU A 109 -1.72 14.20 -7.48
N HIS A 110 -1.73 12.91 -7.77
CA HIS A 110 -2.36 11.88 -6.94
C HIS A 110 -1.87 11.93 -5.49
N TRP A 111 -0.55 12.02 -5.30
CA TRP A 111 0.08 12.18 -3.98
C TRP A 111 -0.30 13.50 -3.30
N ARG A 112 -0.20 14.65 -4.02
CA ARG A 112 -0.56 15.95 -3.45
C ARG A 112 -2.01 16.03 -3.02
N THR A 113 -2.92 15.42 -3.78
CA THR A 113 -4.35 15.36 -3.42
C THR A 113 -4.56 14.58 -2.12
N PHE A 114 -3.87 13.47 -1.95
CA PHE A 114 -3.90 12.70 -0.70
C PHE A 114 -3.35 13.52 0.47
N MET A 115 -2.19 14.14 0.32
CA MET A 115 -1.56 14.94 1.37
C MET A 115 -2.42 16.14 1.77
N ALA A 116 -2.99 16.84 0.78
CA ALA A 116 -3.89 17.98 1.06
C ALA A 116 -5.13 17.55 1.87
N ALA A 117 -5.69 16.37 1.58
CA ALA A 117 -6.80 15.83 2.37
C ALA A 117 -6.34 15.45 3.79
N LEU A 118 -5.21 14.76 3.92
CA LEU A 118 -4.65 14.38 5.22
C LEU A 118 -4.39 15.60 6.11
N ASP A 119 -3.87 16.70 5.54
CA ASP A 119 -3.59 17.96 6.24
C ASP A 119 -4.88 18.66 6.75
N THR A 120 -6.05 18.34 6.19
CA THR A 120 -7.34 18.88 6.64
C THR A 120 -7.97 18.09 7.78
N VAL A 121 -7.49 16.91 8.08
CA VAL A 121 -8.06 16.07 9.15
C VAL A 121 -7.80 16.73 10.51
N ALA A 122 -8.87 17.01 11.25
CA ALA A 122 -8.76 17.60 12.58
C ALA A 122 -8.27 16.53 13.58
N LEU A 123 -6.99 16.56 13.88
CA LEU A 123 -6.34 15.66 14.82
C LEU A 123 -5.90 16.40 16.09
N SER A 124 -6.04 15.76 17.25
CA SER A 124 -5.35 16.22 18.46
C SER A 124 -3.86 15.91 18.36
N HIS A 125 -3.04 16.56 19.18
CA HIS A 125 -1.60 16.24 19.26
C HIS A 125 -1.33 14.75 19.61
N ALA A 126 -2.19 14.14 20.43
CA ALA A 126 -2.10 12.71 20.72
C ALA A 126 -2.44 11.85 19.49
N ASP A 127 -3.41 12.28 18.67
CA ASP A 127 -3.76 11.59 17.43
C ASP A 127 -2.66 11.70 16.38
N GLU A 128 -2.03 12.87 16.23
CA GLU A 128 -0.86 13.05 15.37
C GLU A 128 0.26 12.06 15.73
N GLY A 129 0.52 11.88 17.05
CA GLY A 129 1.47 10.88 17.53
C GLY A 129 1.11 9.45 17.11
N ARG A 130 -0.20 9.12 17.08
CA ARG A 130 -0.68 7.80 16.60
C ARG A 130 -0.58 7.65 15.09
N VAL A 131 -0.76 8.72 14.31
CA VAL A 131 -0.50 8.71 12.86
C VAL A 131 0.96 8.36 12.59
N VAL A 132 1.89 9.03 13.28
CA VAL A 132 3.34 8.76 13.15
C VAL A 132 3.66 7.33 13.54
N ALA A 133 3.14 6.85 14.68
CA ALA A 133 3.34 5.47 15.13
C ALA A 133 2.78 4.44 14.13
N GLY A 134 1.64 4.74 13.50
CA GLY A 134 1.06 3.93 12.42
C GLY A 134 1.95 3.86 11.19
N ALA A 135 2.49 4.99 10.75
CA ALA A 135 3.45 5.03 9.64
C ALA A 135 4.73 4.24 9.95
N GLU A 136 5.28 4.38 11.16
CA GLU A 136 6.43 3.59 11.59
C GLU A 136 6.12 2.08 11.64
N ALA A 137 4.91 1.70 12.08
CA ALA A 137 4.48 0.30 12.09
C ALA A 137 4.41 -0.27 10.66
N ALA A 138 3.88 0.50 9.70
CA ALA A 138 3.84 0.13 8.29
C ALA A 138 5.25 -0.06 7.70
N PHE A 139 6.20 0.84 8.00
CA PHE A 139 7.60 0.68 7.59
C PHE A 139 8.27 -0.55 8.22
N ARG A 140 8.07 -0.79 9.52
CA ARG A 140 8.59 -1.99 10.19
C ARG A 140 8.00 -3.26 9.57
N ARG A 141 6.70 -3.27 9.27
CA ARG A 141 6.05 -4.40 8.59
C ARG A 141 6.66 -4.67 7.23
N THR A 142 6.85 -3.62 6.41
CA THR A 142 7.48 -3.72 5.09
C THR A 142 8.90 -4.30 5.21
N LYS A 143 9.70 -3.79 6.17
CA LYS A 143 11.05 -4.28 6.42
C LYS A 143 11.02 -5.77 6.79
N THR A 144 10.18 -6.17 7.74
CA THR A 144 10.04 -7.59 8.14
C THR A 144 9.67 -8.48 6.95
N LEU A 145 8.73 -8.05 6.10
CA LEU A 145 8.35 -8.81 4.91
C LEU A 145 9.52 -8.95 3.91
N VAL A 146 10.32 -7.89 3.74
CA VAL A 146 11.53 -7.95 2.90
C VAL A 146 12.55 -8.91 3.50
N ASP A 147 12.85 -8.79 4.79
CA ASP A 147 13.83 -9.65 5.48
C ASP A 147 13.41 -11.13 5.43
N THR A 148 12.11 -11.42 5.60
CA THR A 148 11.58 -12.79 5.55
C THR A 148 11.67 -13.38 4.15
N ILE A 149 11.35 -12.61 3.11
CA ILE A 149 11.27 -13.12 1.73
C ILE A 149 12.66 -13.18 1.08
N PHE A 150 13.53 -12.24 1.37
CA PHE A 150 14.82 -12.07 0.70
C PHE A 150 16.02 -12.37 1.61
N GLY A 151 15.84 -12.37 2.94
CA GLY A 151 16.92 -12.63 3.90
C GLY A 151 17.46 -14.05 3.86
N GLU A 152 16.68 -15.03 3.42
CA GLU A 152 17.09 -16.42 3.21
C GLU A 152 17.81 -16.63 1.85
N ALA A 153 17.77 -15.63 0.96
CA ALA A 153 18.30 -15.74 -0.40
C ALA A 153 19.75 -15.28 -0.57
N VAL A 154 20.42 -14.86 0.51
CA VAL A 154 21.85 -14.49 0.47
C VAL A 154 22.66 -15.58 1.18
N PRO A 155 23.19 -16.62 0.47
CA PRO A 155 24.24 -17.45 1.03
C PRO A 155 25.47 -16.58 1.26
N ALA A 156 26.05 -16.71 2.44
CA ALA A 156 27.30 -16.07 2.82
C ALA A 156 28.44 -16.44 1.88
#